data_c1df10f1b487fc4d3472994f12b83540
#
_entry.id   c1df10f1b487fc4d3472994f12b83540
#
_cell.length_a   1.000
_cell.length_b   1.000
_cell.length_c   1.000
_cell.angle_alpha   90.00
_cell.angle_beta   90.00
_cell.angle_gamma   90.00
#
_symmetry.space_group_name_H-M   'P 1'
#
loop_
_entity.id
_entity.type
_entity.pdbx_description
1 polymer ?
#
loop_
_entity_poly.entity_id
_entity_poly.type
_entity_poly.pdbx_seq_one_letter_code
_entity_poly.pdbx_strand_id
1 'polypeptide(L)'
;MKICLIHSLYQPYTRGGAEVVVEIIIRELLKESHEVVLITVGRNNNVSREGKLTIYRIAPFNIFSFLDINKKPVWLRFIWHPLDVFNLSSYFKVKKILEQEKPNVVMTHNLKGIGYLIPKAIRKVGIRHFHTVHDVQLSRPSGLIIFGQEKPFLILDKVYEKTVKRLFGNPDAVISPSRWLLGYYQARGFFYESKKLIMPNPLEFKKVEKIELDNVRNRKINLLFVGQLERFKGILFLIEALKKVKSQNWQLTIVGQGGVAEEMKRLVQDDNRFRAVGRVKQDKLADYYRQADLTIVPSLCYENSPKVIDESLVANVPVIAADIGGVSEIVKDDYNGFTFAPGNEKNLIEVLEYFLNHPEKIEELKKNCFVSVRNFSVSNYLKQLIKLL
;
A
#
# COMPACT_ATOMS: atom_id res chain seq x y z
N MET A 1 26.46 -10.34 -2.92
CA MET A 1 25.80 -10.30 -4.25
C MET A 1 25.48 -8.85 -4.60
N LYS A 2 25.37 -8.54 -5.91
CA LYS A 2 24.87 -7.25 -6.39
C LYS A 2 23.40 -7.39 -6.80
N ILE A 3 22.51 -6.61 -6.19
CA ILE A 3 21.05 -6.69 -6.38
C ILE A 3 20.57 -5.35 -6.93
N CYS A 4 19.83 -5.38 -8.04
CA CYS A 4 19.24 -4.17 -8.61
C CYS A 4 17.76 -4.10 -8.27
N LEU A 5 17.31 -3.01 -7.64
CA LEU A 5 15.90 -2.69 -7.45
C LEU A 5 15.48 -1.63 -8.47
N ILE A 6 14.30 -1.79 -9.06
CA ILE A 6 13.71 -0.80 -9.96
C ILE A 6 12.33 -0.43 -9.43
N HIS A 7 12.15 0.83 -9.03
CA HIS A 7 10.91 1.33 -8.46
C HIS A 7 10.66 2.77 -8.88
N SER A 8 9.41 3.11 -9.15
CA SER A 8 9.00 4.44 -9.65
C SER A 8 9.46 5.59 -8.77
N LEU A 9 9.30 5.48 -7.46
CA LEU A 9 9.53 6.57 -6.51
C LEU A 9 10.47 6.12 -5.39
N TYR A 10 11.38 7.01 -5.04
CA TYR A 10 12.27 6.86 -3.89
C TYR A 10 12.57 8.24 -3.31
N GLN A 11 13.01 8.31 -2.06
CA GLN A 11 13.32 9.59 -1.40
C GLN A 11 14.10 10.56 -2.30
N PRO A 12 13.73 11.84 -2.31
CA PRO A 12 12.73 12.51 -1.46
C PRO A 12 11.28 12.40 -1.97
N TYR A 13 11.02 11.65 -3.04
CA TYR A 13 9.70 11.52 -3.66
C TYR A 13 9.02 10.24 -3.17
N THR A 14 8.06 10.37 -2.24
CA THR A 14 7.28 9.26 -1.70
C THR A 14 5.79 9.56 -1.75
N ARG A 15 4.94 8.55 -1.96
CA ARG A 15 3.47 8.70 -2.04
C ARG A 15 2.70 7.68 -1.20
N GLY A 16 3.27 6.51 -0.95
CA GLY A 16 2.51 5.42 -0.33
C GLY A 16 3.34 4.34 0.35
N GLY A 17 2.72 3.17 0.54
CA GLY A 17 3.32 2.05 1.26
C GLY A 17 4.40 1.30 0.48
N ALA A 18 4.31 1.27 -0.85
CA ALA A 18 5.27 0.53 -1.69
C ALA A 18 6.70 1.09 -1.57
N GLU A 19 6.85 2.42 -1.49
CA GLU A 19 8.13 3.08 -1.27
C GLU A 19 8.78 2.67 0.04
N VAL A 20 7.97 2.56 1.10
CA VAL A 20 8.45 2.12 2.43
C VAL A 20 8.93 0.68 2.39
N VAL A 21 8.22 -0.21 1.68
CA VAL A 21 8.66 -1.61 1.50
C VAL A 21 10.01 -1.67 0.78
N VAL A 22 10.18 -0.91 -0.31
CA VAL A 22 11.44 -0.85 -1.07
C VAL A 22 12.58 -0.31 -0.21
N GLU A 23 12.32 0.72 0.60
CA GLU A 23 13.30 1.31 1.52
C GLU A 23 13.75 0.32 2.59
N ILE A 24 12.81 -0.44 3.17
CA ILE A 24 13.12 -1.51 4.12
C ILE A 24 13.99 -2.58 3.45
N ILE A 25 13.63 -3.04 2.25
CA ILE A 25 14.39 -4.05 1.51
C ILE A 25 15.83 -3.56 1.25
N ILE A 26 15.99 -2.34 0.75
CA ILE A 26 17.32 -1.76 0.48
C ILE A 26 18.15 -1.74 1.75
N ARG A 27 17.61 -1.20 2.84
CA ARG A 27 18.32 -1.09 4.11
C ARG A 27 18.76 -2.45 4.65
N GLU A 28 17.89 -3.43 4.61
CA GLU A 28 18.21 -4.75 5.14
C GLU A 28 19.21 -5.51 4.24
N LEU A 29 19.12 -5.38 2.92
CA LEU A 29 20.12 -5.95 1.99
C LEU A 29 21.52 -5.34 2.22
N LEU A 30 21.59 -4.03 2.50
CA LEU A 30 22.86 -3.36 2.84
C LEU A 30 23.43 -3.85 4.17
N LYS A 31 22.59 -4.12 5.20
CA LYS A 31 23.02 -4.72 6.47
C LYS A 31 23.61 -6.11 6.27
N GLU A 32 23.02 -6.91 5.37
CA GLU A 32 23.54 -8.24 4.97
C GLU A 32 24.76 -8.15 4.01
N SER A 33 25.36 -6.96 3.93
CA SER A 33 26.56 -6.70 3.12
C SER A 33 26.41 -6.88 1.61
N HIS A 34 25.19 -6.89 1.06
CA HIS A 34 24.97 -6.89 -0.38
C HIS A 34 25.28 -5.51 -0.99
N GLU A 35 25.67 -5.50 -2.27
CA GLU A 35 25.71 -4.29 -3.08
C GLU A 35 24.31 -4.04 -3.67
N VAL A 36 23.81 -2.83 -3.54
CA VAL A 36 22.46 -2.47 -4.00
C VAL A 36 22.54 -1.39 -5.06
N VAL A 37 21.92 -1.64 -6.20
CA VAL A 37 21.67 -0.65 -7.25
C VAL A 37 20.20 -0.32 -7.26
N LEU A 38 19.85 0.94 -7.10
CA LEU A 38 18.46 1.40 -7.21
C LEU A 38 18.30 2.23 -8.48
N ILE A 39 17.31 1.90 -9.31
CA ILE A 39 16.88 2.71 -10.45
C ILE A 39 15.51 3.29 -10.16
N THR A 40 15.38 4.61 -10.21
CA THR A 40 14.13 5.32 -9.87
C THR A 40 13.94 6.57 -10.74
N VAL A 41 12.73 7.14 -10.72
CA VAL A 41 12.43 8.37 -11.47
C VAL A 41 13.09 9.58 -10.79
N GLY A 42 13.69 10.43 -11.61
CA GLY A 42 14.21 11.74 -11.22
C GLY A 42 13.72 12.83 -12.18
N ARG A 43 13.89 14.10 -11.78
CA ARG A 43 13.65 15.23 -12.69
C ARG A 43 14.73 15.31 -13.77
N ASN A 44 15.97 14.95 -13.40
CA ASN A 44 17.13 14.88 -14.26
C ASN A 44 17.80 13.50 -14.11
N ASN A 45 18.61 13.11 -15.10
CA ASN A 45 19.45 11.95 -14.94
C ASN A 45 20.56 12.29 -13.95
N ASN A 46 20.67 11.48 -12.89
CA ASN A 46 21.71 11.67 -11.87
C ASN A 46 22.10 10.32 -11.27
N VAL A 47 23.33 10.20 -10.80
CA VAL A 47 23.84 9.05 -10.08
C VAL A 47 24.42 9.50 -8.75
N SER A 48 24.01 8.87 -7.67
CA SER A 48 24.60 9.07 -6.35
C SER A 48 25.07 7.73 -5.77
N ARG A 49 26.14 7.76 -4.98
CA ARG A 49 26.73 6.58 -4.33
C ARG A 49 26.88 6.85 -2.85
N GLU A 50 26.37 5.92 -2.04
CA GLU A 50 26.39 5.98 -0.58
C GLU A 50 26.83 4.60 -0.05
N GLY A 51 28.12 4.42 0.16
CA GLY A 51 28.70 3.13 0.52
C GLY A 51 28.42 2.06 -0.55
N LYS A 52 27.70 1.01 -0.18
CA LYS A 52 27.31 -0.09 -1.09
C LYS A 52 25.98 0.18 -1.84
N LEU A 53 25.38 1.35 -1.71
CA LEU A 53 24.17 1.76 -2.43
C LEU A 53 24.54 2.70 -3.59
N THR A 54 24.15 2.33 -4.80
CA THR A 54 24.21 3.21 -5.98
C THR A 54 22.81 3.53 -6.46
N ILE A 55 22.46 4.81 -6.54
CA ILE A 55 21.13 5.26 -6.94
C ILE A 55 21.21 5.95 -8.30
N TYR A 56 20.55 5.37 -9.29
CA TYR A 56 20.34 5.95 -10.62
C TYR A 56 18.97 6.60 -10.66
N ARG A 57 18.92 7.93 -10.68
CA ARG A 57 17.70 8.67 -10.98
C ARG A 57 17.66 8.91 -12.48
N ILE A 58 16.65 8.36 -13.14
CA ILE A 58 16.46 8.55 -14.57
C ILE A 58 15.31 9.53 -14.80
N ALA A 59 15.44 10.36 -15.83
CA ALA A 59 14.34 11.21 -16.34
C ALA A 59 13.77 10.55 -17.60
N PRO A 60 12.66 9.80 -17.51
CA PRO A 60 12.00 9.21 -18.65
C PRO A 60 11.45 10.29 -19.59
N PHE A 61 11.54 10.06 -20.89
CA PHE A 61 10.91 10.96 -21.85
C PHE A 61 9.39 10.80 -21.81
N ASN A 62 8.68 11.88 -21.52
CA ASN A 62 7.22 11.94 -21.57
C ASN A 62 6.80 13.41 -21.65
N ILE A 63 5.50 13.71 -21.94
CA ILE A 63 4.98 15.08 -22.03
C ILE A 63 5.11 15.88 -20.73
N PHE A 64 5.17 15.20 -19.59
CA PHE A 64 5.53 15.74 -18.28
C PHE A 64 6.07 14.64 -17.37
N SER A 65 6.79 15.03 -16.33
CA SER A 65 7.35 14.08 -15.37
C SER A 65 6.26 13.35 -14.60
N PHE A 66 6.46 12.04 -14.33
CA PHE A 66 5.62 11.26 -13.41
C PHE A 66 5.47 11.92 -12.04
N LEU A 67 6.47 12.65 -11.58
CA LEU A 67 6.46 13.36 -10.31
C LEU A 67 5.33 14.41 -10.22
N ASP A 68 4.91 14.94 -11.35
CA ASP A 68 3.88 15.97 -11.45
C ASP A 68 2.50 15.45 -11.91
N ILE A 69 2.33 14.12 -12.07
CA ILE A 69 1.11 13.52 -12.67
C ILE A 69 -0.18 13.94 -11.94
N ASN A 70 -0.14 14.08 -10.61
CA ASN A 70 -1.31 14.47 -9.83
C ASN A 70 -1.70 15.94 -9.98
N LYS A 71 -0.77 16.79 -10.44
CA LYS A 71 -0.99 18.22 -10.70
C LYS A 71 -1.55 18.49 -12.10
N LYS A 72 -1.58 17.48 -12.97
CA LYS A 72 -1.99 17.65 -14.37
C LYS A 72 -3.44 17.24 -14.60
N PRO A 73 -4.15 17.93 -15.51
CA PRO A 73 -5.52 17.59 -15.89
C PRO A 73 -5.67 16.15 -16.38
N VAL A 74 -6.83 15.55 -16.16
CA VAL A 74 -7.10 14.15 -16.50
C VAL A 74 -6.88 13.86 -17.98
N TRP A 75 -7.31 14.76 -18.88
CA TRP A 75 -7.16 14.58 -20.34
C TRP A 75 -5.69 14.45 -20.79
N LEU A 76 -4.75 15.19 -20.15
CA LEU A 76 -3.32 15.04 -20.45
C LEU A 76 -2.79 13.66 -20.02
N ARG A 77 -3.39 13.06 -19.02
CA ARG A 77 -2.99 11.71 -18.55
C ARG A 77 -3.34 10.63 -19.57
N PHE A 78 -4.38 10.83 -20.40
CA PHE A 78 -4.71 9.90 -21.50
C PHE A 78 -3.59 9.82 -22.55
N ILE A 79 -2.91 10.93 -22.85
CA ILE A 79 -1.76 10.97 -23.76
C ILE A 79 -0.50 10.45 -23.04
N TRP A 80 -0.35 10.78 -21.76
CA TRP A 80 0.80 10.42 -20.96
C TRP A 80 0.95 8.89 -20.78
N HIS A 81 -0.15 8.18 -20.54
CA HIS A 81 -0.13 6.75 -20.26
C HIS A 81 0.42 5.88 -21.40
N PRO A 82 0.00 6.03 -22.66
CA PRO A 82 0.61 5.29 -23.76
C PRO A 82 2.12 5.52 -23.91
N LEU A 83 2.57 6.77 -23.76
CA LEU A 83 3.99 7.11 -23.80
C LEU A 83 4.76 6.47 -22.64
N ASP A 84 4.15 6.37 -21.46
CA ASP A 84 4.74 5.66 -20.32
C ASP A 84 4.81 4.16 -20.56
N VAL A 85 3.74 3.55 -21.06
CA VAL A 85 3.70 2.10 -21.37
C VAL A 85 4.83 1.69 -22.31
N PHE A 86 5.05 2.47 -23.39
CA PHE A 86 6.06 2.20 -24.43
C PHE A 86 7.32 3.06 -24.28
N ASN A 87 7.76 3.36 -23.07
CA ASN A 87 8.87 4.27 -22.83
C ASN A 87 10.22 3.72 -23.29
N LEU A 88 10.56 3.98 -24.56
CA LEU A 88 11.84 3.58 -25.16
C LEU A 88 13.05 4.26 -24.51
N SER A 89 12.90 5.53 -24.10
CA SER A 89 13.98 6.26 -23.42
C SER A 89 14.41 5.52 -22.14
N SER A 90 13.45 5.11 -21.31
CA SER A 90 13.73 4.33 -20.10
C SER A 90 14.29 2.96 -20.44
N TYR A 91 13.75 2.29 -21.45
CA TYR A 91 14.23 0.98 -21.91
C TYR A 91 15.74 1.01 -22.18
N PHE A 92 16.22 1.95 -23.00
CA PHE A 92 17.66 2.03 -23.33
C PHE A 92 18.50 2.47 -22.15
N LYS A 93 18.05 3.43 -21.34
CA LYS A 93 18.77 3.86 -20.14
C LYS A 93 18.93 2.72 -19.14
N VAL A 94 17.83 2.04 -18.80
CA VAL A 94 17.86 0.92 -17.84
C VAL A 94 18.70 -0.23 -18.40
N LYS A 95 18.55 -0.59 -19.67
CA LYS A 95 19.37 -1.63 -20.30
C LYS A 95 20.86 -1.31 -20.17
N LYS A 96 21.28 -0.08 -20.49
CA LYS A 96 22.67 0.37 -20.34
C LYS A 96 23.17 0.27 -18.90
N ILE A 97 22.35 0.69 -17.93
CA ILE A 97 22.70 0.58 -16.49
C ILE A 97 22.89 -0.88 -16.10
N LEU A 98 21.98 -1.78 -16.51
CA LEU A 98 22.07 -3.21 -16.20
C LEU A 98 23.32 -3.87 -16.84
N GLU A 99 23.68 -3.49 -18.06
CA GLU A 99 24.90 -3.96 -18.74
C GLU A 99 26.18 -3.45 -18.04
N GLN A 100 26.16 -2.25 -17.47
CA GLN A 100 27.28 -1.68 -16.71
C GLN A 100 27.42 -2.28 -15.32
N GLU A 101 26.32 -2.36 -14.58
CA GLU A 101 26.31 -2.80 -13.17
C GLU A 101 26.35 -4.32 -13.01
N LYS A 102 25.88 -5.07 -14.01
CA LYS A 102 25.85 -6.55 -14.05
C LYS A 102 25.32 -7.16 -12.75
N PRO A 103 24.12 -6.78 -12.27
CA PRO A 103 23.59 -7.34 -11.05
C PRO A 103 23.27 -8.84 -11.20
N ASN A 104 23.32 -9.58 -10.10
CA ASN A 104 22.97 -11.00 -10.07
C ASN A 104 21.47 -11.23 -10.26
N VAL A 105 20.67 -10.26 -9.81
CA VAL A 105 19.20 -10.29 -9.89
C VAL A 105 18.64 -8.88 -9.98
N VAL A 106 17.54 -8.73 -10.69
CA VAL A 106 16.76 -7.49 -10.76
C VAL A 106 15.41 -7.72 -10.08
N MET A 107 15.09 -6.88 -9.12
CA MET A 107 13.78 -6.83 -8.46
C MET A 107 13.02 -5.60 -8.94
N THR A 108 11.91 -5.81 -9.63
CA THR A 108 11.04 -4.70 -10.02
C THR A 108 9.85 -4.60 -9.07
N HIS A 109 9.45 -3.37 -8.80
CA HIS A 109 8.25 -3.03 -8.06
C HIS A 109 7.30 -2.24 -8.98
N ASN A 110 6.68 -1.14 -8.50
CA ASN A 110 5.87 -0.29 -9.37
C ASN A 110 6.72 0.34 -10.47
N LEU A 111 6.31 0.16 -11.73
CA LEU A 111 7.03 0.64 -12.91
C LEU A 111 6.35 1.83 -13.61
N LYS A 112 5.19 2.28 -13.15
CA LYS A 112 4.51 3.46 -13.68
C LYS A 112 5.41 4.69 -13.53
N GLY A 113 5.66 5.37 -14.64
CA GLY A 113 6.61 6.50 -14.68
C GLY A 113 8.01 6.10 -15.15
N ILE A 114 8.36 4.80 -15.12
CA ILE A 114 9.59 4.27 -15.74
C ILE A 114 9.24 3.58 -17.06
N GLY A 115 8.09 2.88 -17.10
CA GLY A 115 7.57 2.22 -18.29
C GLY A 115 7.59 0.69 -18.24
N TYR A 116 6.67 0.07 -19.00
CA TYR A 116 6.48 -1.37 -18.96
C TYR A 116 7.33 -2.15 -19.99
N LEU A 117 8.24 -1.48 -20.70
CA LEU A 117 9.30 -2.12 -21.48
C LEU A 117 10.48 -2.62 -20.63
N ILE A 118 10.54 -2.26 -19.35
CA ILE A 118 11.64 -2.62 -18.45
C ILE A 118 11.82 -4.15 -18.31
N PRO A 119 10.76 -4.96 -18.10
CA PRO A 119 10.92 -6.42 -18.08
C PRO A 119 11.53 -6.98 -19.37
N LYS A 120 11.23 -6.36 -20.52
CA LYS A 120 11.87 -6.73 -21.80
C LYS A 120 13.36 -6.37 -21.81
N ALA A 121 13.77 -5.25 -21.24
CA ALA A 121 15.17 -4.86 -21.11
C ALA A 121 15.94 -5.87 -20.24
N ILE A 122 15.37 -6.26 -19.09
CA ILE A 122 15.97 -7.24 -18.17
C ILE A 122 16.16 -8.58 -18.88
N ARG A 123 15.14 -9.11 -19.56
CA ARG A 123 15.23 -10.35 -20.33
C ARG A 123 16.29 -10.28 -21.45
N LYS A 124 16.43 -9.12 -22.12
CA LYS A 124 17.43 -8.94 -23.19
C LYS A 124 18.86 -8.97 -22.65
N VAL A 125 19.08 -8.56 -21.42
CA VAL A 125 20.40 -8.64 -20.75
C VAL A 125 20.64 -10.03 -20.14
N GLY A 126 19.60 -10.85 -19.98
CA GLY A 126 19.73 -12.22 -19.46
C GLY A 126 19.89 -12.30 -17.94
N ILE A 127 19.37 -11.33 -17.18
CA ILE A 127 19.44 -11.29 -15.73
C ILE A 127 18.14 -11.86 -15.13
N ARG A 128 18.25 -12.62 -14.02
CA ARG A 128 17.10 -13.11 -13.26
C ARG A 128 16.20 -11.95 -12.84
N HIS A 129 14.91 -12.10 -13.02
CA HIS A 129 13.92 -11.05 -12.78
C HIS A 129 12.88 -11.47 -11.76
N PHE A 130 12.79 -10.79 -10.63
CA PHE A 130 11.71 -10.90 -9.66
C PHE A 130 10.82 -9.67 -9.73
N HIS A 131 9.52 -9.85 -9.61
CA HIS A 131 8.58 -8.74 -9.59
C HIS A 131 7.70 -8.79 -8.34
N THR A 132 7.63 -7.68 -7.61
CA THR A 132 6.70 -7.53 -6.49
C THR A 132 5.51 -6.70 -6.93
N VAL A 133 4.32 -7.28 -6.92
CA VAL A 133 3.07 -6.56 -7.16
C VAL A 133 2.62 -5.85 -5.88
N HIS A 134 2.28 -4.55 -5.99
CA HIS A 134 1.80 -3.75 -4.86
C HIS A 134 0.34 -3.33 -5.00
N ASP A 135 -0.13 -3.23 -6.22
CA ASP A 135 -1.48 -2.80 -6.58
C ASP A 135 -1.90 -3.38 -7.95
N VAL A 136 -2.99 -2.91 -8.50
CA VAL A 136 -3.57 -3.40 -9.77
C VAL A 136 -3.09 -2.61 -10.99
N GLN A 137 -1.98 -1.87 -10.93
CA GLN A 137 -1.47 -1.01 -12.01
C GLN A 137 -1.25 -1.70 -13.35
N LEU A 138 -0.87 -2.98 -13.34
CA LEU A 138 -0.62 -3.71 -14.60
C LEU A 138 -1.92 -4.00 -15.37
N SER A 139 -3.07 -3.98 -14.68
CA SER A 139 -4.39 -4.16 -15.27
C SER A 139 -5.18 -2.85 -15.36
N ARG A 140 -4.99 -1.94 -14.41
CA ARG A 140 -5.69 -0.66 -14.31
C ARG A 140 -4.69 0.49 -14.19
N PRO A 141 -4.64 1.45 -15.14
CA PRO A 141 -3.69 2.57 -15.09
C PRO A 141 -3.77 3.42 -13.82
N SER A 142 -4.96 3.49 -13.19
CA SER A 142 -5.15 4.19 -11.92
C SER A 142 -4.47 3.51 -10.74
N GLY A 143 -4.29 2.18 -10.79
CA GLY A 143 -3.87 1.36 -9.65
C GLY A 143 -4.99 1.12 -8.63
N LEU A 144 -6.23 1.52 -8.93
CA LEU A 144 -7.39 1.45 -8.05
C LEU A 144 -8.55 0.69 -8.69
N ILE A 145 -9.27 -0.06 -7.87
CA ILE A 145 -10.60 -0.58 -8.17
C ILE A 145 -11.54 -0.05 -7.09
N ILE A 146 -12.59 0.64 -7.50
CA ILE A 146 -13.62 1.13 -6.57
C ILE A 146 -14.72 0.06 -6.48
N PHE A 147 -15.23 -0.18 -5.28
CA PHE A 147 -16.35 -1.08 -5.03
C PHE A 147 -17.58 -0.67 -5.87
N GLY A 148 -18.20 -1.64 -6.52
CA GLY A 148 -19.28 -1.40 -7.47
C GLY A 148 -18.83 -0.95 -8.87
N GLN A 149 -17.53 -0.75 -9.08
CA GLN A 149 -16.93 -0.34 -10.37
C GLN A 149 -15.83 -1.32 -10.82
N GLU A 150 -16.02 -2.60 -10.57
CA GLU A 150 -15.01 -3.65 -10.85
C GLU A 150 -14.83 -3.91 -12.35
N LYS A 151 -15.89 -3.69 -13.13
CA LYS A 151 -15.85 -3.90 -14.58
C LYS A 151 -14.96 -2.83 -15.24
N PRO A 152 -14.18 -3.20 -16.27
CA PRO A 152 -13.42 -2.22 -17.05
C PRO A 152 -14.37 -1.21 -17.67
N PHE A 153 -14.05 0.08 -17.51
CA PHE A 153 -14.90 1.19 -17.95
C PHE A 153 -14.99 1.29 -19.49
N LEU A 154 -13.90 0.92 -20.19
CA LEU A 154 -13.77 1.08 -21.64
C LEU A 154 -13.04 -0.11 -22.27
N ILE A 155 -13.24 -0.30 -23.56
CA ILE A 155 -12.43 -1.20 -24.40
C ILE A 155 -10.93 -0.89 -24.22
N LEU A 156 -10.58 0.38 -24.00
CA LEU A 156 -9.22 0.84 -23.76
C LEU A 156 -8.56 0.19 -22.55
N ASP A 157 -9.30 -0.08 -21.45
CA ASP A 157 -8.76 -0.79 -20.28
C ASP A 157 -8.36 -2.23 -20.62
N LYS A 158 -9.15 -2.90 -21.47
CA LYS A 158 -8.83 -4.26 -21.93
C LYS A 158 -7.61 -4.26 -22.84
N VAL A 159 -7.50 -3.26 -23.73
CA VAL A 159 -6.33 -3.09 -24.61
C VAL A 159 -5.10 -2.80 -23.79
N TYR A 160 -5.19 -1.91 -22.79
CA TYR A 160 -4.11 -1.62 -21.86
C TYR A 160 -3.65 -2.88 -21.13
N GLU A 161 -4.56 -3.62 -20.49
CA GLU A 161 -4.27 -4.85 -19.76
C GLU A 161 -3.57 -5.88 -20.66
N LYS A 162 -4.12 -6.15 -21.85
CA LYS A 162 -3.54 -7.09 -22.83
C LYS A 162 -2.13 -6.65 -23.26
N THR A 163 -1.94 -5.35 -23.50
CA THR A 163 -0.65 -4.78 -23.92
C THR A 163 0.37 -4.90 -22.81
N VAL A 164 0.04 -4.45 -21.60
CA VAL A 164 0.94 -4.51 -20.43
C VAL A 164 1.30 -5.95 -20.11
N LYS A 165 0.34 -6.86 -20.11
CA LYS A 165 0.58 -8.29 -19.91
C LYS A 165 1.62 -8.85 -20.90
N ARG A 166 1.48 -8.51 -22.17
CA ARG A 166 2.41 -8.98 -23.23
C ARG A 166 3.82 -8.38 -23.08
N LEU A 167 3.90 -7.09 -22.76
CA LEU A 167 5.20 -6.40 -22.54
C LEU A 167 5.91 -6.93 -21.31
N PHE A 168 5.16 -7.13 -20.24
CA PHE A 168 5.67 -7.61 -18.96
C PHE A 168 6.20 -9.03 -19.07
N GLY A 169 5.42 -9.93 -19.66
CA GLY A 169 5.77 -11.35 -19.81
C GLY A 169 5.81 -12.07 -18.45
N ASN A 170 6.71 -13.05 -18.34
CA ASN A 170 6.85 -13.87 -17.15
C ASN A 170 8.21 -13.60 -16.47
N PRO A 171 8.25 -12.85 -15.36
CA PRO A 171 9.40 -12.82 -14.45
C PRO A 171 9.68 -14.22 -13.90
N ASP A 172 10.93 -14.51 -13.47
CA ASP A 172 11.28 -15.78 -12.84
C ASP A 172 10.45 -16.03 -11.56
N ALA A 173 10.20 -14.96 -10.80
CA ALA A 173 9.32 -15.02 -9.65
C ALA A 173 8.44 -13.76 -9.54
N VAL A 174 7.22 -13.97 -9.04
CA VAL A 174 6.28 -12.90 -8.67
C VAL A 174 5.96 -13.01 -7.20
N ILE A 175 6.16 -11.91 -6.48
CA ILE A 175 5.87 -11.76 -5.06
C ILE A 175 4.62 -10.91 -4.91
N SER A 176 3.67 -11.37 -4.11
CA SER A 176 2.46 -10.62 -3.77
C SER A 176 2.28 -10.56 -2.26
N PRO A 177 1.92 -9.41 -1.68
CA PRO A 177 1.62 -9.32 -0.25
C PRO A 177 0.30 -9.99 0.14
N SER A 178 -0.59 -10.28 -0.80
CA SER A 178 -1.85 -10.98 -0.54
C SER A 178 -2.16 -12.03 -1.61
N ARG A 179 -2.94 -13.04 -1.21
CA ARG A 179 -3.49 -14.06 -2.12
C ARG A 179 -4.49 -13.42 -3.08
N TRP A 180 -5.29 -12.47 -2.57
CA TRP A 180 -6.26 -11.74 -3.36
C TRP A 180 -5.61 -11.06 -4.58
N LEU A 181 -4.54 -10.27 -4.38
CA LEU A 181 -3.90 -9.55 -5.48
C LEU A 181 -3.24 -10.52 -6.48
N LEU A 182 -2.61 -11.57 -5.98
CA LEU A 182 -2.04 -12.59 -6.85
C LEU A 182 -3.13 -13.29 -7.67
N GLY A 183 -4.24 -13.71 -7.04
CA GLY A 183 -5.41 -14.29 -7.69
C GLY A 183 -6.05 -13.35 -8.72
N TYR A 184 -6.11 -12.05 -8.41
CA TYR A 184 -6.59 -11.03 -9.33
C TYR A 184 -5.79 -11.01 -10.64
N TYR A 185 -4.46 -11.09 -10.58
CA TYR A 185 -3.59 -11.13 -11.75
C TYR A 185 -3.64 -12.50 -12.46
N GLN A 186 -3.68 -13.60 -11.73
CA GLN A 186 -3.78 -14.93 -12.30
C GLN A 186 -5.08 -15.14 -13.09
N ALA A 187 -6.22 -14.68 -12.56
CA ALA A 187 -7.51 -14.72 -13.25
C ALA A 187 -7.52 -13.95 -14.59
N ARG A 188 -6.58 -13.01 -14.76
CA ARG A 188 -6.36 -12.23 -16.01
C ARG A 188 -5.26 -12.78 -16.89
N GLY A 189 -4.69 -13.93 -16.51
CA GLY A 189 -3.64 -14.62 -17.24
C GLY A 189 -2.29 -13.93 -17.20
N PHE A 190 -2.00 -13.13 -16.13
CA PHE A 190 -0.65 -12.63 -15.88
C PHE A 190 0.22 -13.69 -15.22
N PHE A 191 1.52 -13.67 -15.49
CA PHE A 191 2.55 -14.43 -14.78
C PHE A 191 2.35 -15.94 -14.84
N TYR A 192 1.87 -16.44 -15.97
CA TYR A 192 1.49 -17.85 -16.12
C TYR A 192 2.64 -18.81 -15.76
N GLU A 193 3.86 -18.55 -16.27
CA GLU A 193 5.06 -19.38 -16.07
C GLU A 193 5.89 -19.00 -14.84
N SER A 194 5.60 -17.84 -14.22
CA SER A 194 6.38 -17.35 -13.09
C SER A 194 6.17 -18.19 -11.83
N LYS A 195 7.21 -18.39 -11.02
CA LYS A 195 7.08 -18.85 -9.64
C LYS A 195 6.30 -17.82 -8.84
N LYS A 196 5.27 -18.22 -8.12
CA LYS A 196 4.36 -17.34 -7.39
C LYS A 196 4.54 -17.50 -5.89
N LEU A 197 4.68 -16.37 -5.19
CA LEU A 197 4.98 -16.33 -3.76
C LEU A 197 4.06 -15.33 -3.06
N ILE A 198 3.51 -15.74 -1.94
CA ILE A 198 2.80 -14.84 -1.02
C ILE A 198 3.78 -14.46 0.09
N MET A 199 4.12 -13.18 0.12
CA MET A 199 4.99 -12.61 1.15
C MET A 199 4.36 -11.31 1.63
N PRO A 200 3.70 -11.30 2.80
CA PRO A 200 3.15 -10.07 3.38
C PRO A 200 4.21 -8.97 3.48
N ASN A 201 3.78 -7.72 3.37
CA ASN A 201 4.70 -6.60 3.47
C ASN A 201 5.50 -6.64 4.78
N PRO A 202 6.81 -6.33 4.75
CA PRO A 202 7.64 -6.34 5.95
C PRO A 202 7.23 -5.26 6.93
N LEU A 203 7.06 -5.62 8.20
CA LEU A 203 6.69 -4.74 9.30
C LEU A 203 7.85 -4.50 10.24
N GLU A 204 8.10 -3.24 10.57
CA GLU A 204 9.02 -2.84 11.61
C GLU A 204 8.31 -2.81 12.95
N PHE A 205 8.69 -3.70 13.84
CA PHE A 205 8.21 -3.69 15.22
C PHE A 205 9.07 -2.71 16.03
N LYS A 206 8.66 -1.45 16.11
CA LYS A 206 9.21 -0.55 17.11
C LYS A 206 8.66 -0.97 18.47
N LYS A 207 9.53 -1.04 19.50
CA LYS A 207 9.07 -1.24 20.88
C LYS A 207 8.06 -0.14 21.20
N VAL A 208 6.79 -0.51 21.26
CA VAL A 208 5.72 0.40 21.64
C VAL A 208 5.61 0.28 23.15
N GLU A 209 6.06 1.31 23.87
CA GLU A 209 5.78 1.40 25.30
C GLU A 209 4.27 1.49 25.49
N LYS A 210 3.72 0.59 26.30
CA LYS A 210 2.28 0.61 26.60
C LYS A 210 1.97 1.91 27.35
N ILE A 211 1.04 2.69 26.80
CA ILE A 211 0.35 3.67 27.61
C ILE A 211 -0.74 2.88 28.36
N GLU A 212 -0.69 2.86 29.67
CA GLU A 212 -1.81 2.34 30.47
C GLU A 212 -2.96 3.33 30.31
N LEU A 213 -3.89 2.97 29.43
CA LEU A 213 -5.17 3.67 29.34
C LEU A 213 -6.06 3.13 30.44
N ASP A 214 -6.86 4.01 31.05
CA ASP A 214 -7.93 3.59 31.97
C ASP A 214 -8.82 2.54 31.31
N ASN A 215 -9.42 1.69 32.13
CA ASN A 215 -10.29 0.63 31.64
C ASN A 215 -11.35 1.22 30.71
N VAL A 216 -11.46 0.66 29.50
CA VAL A 216 -12.38 1.11 28.42
C VAL A 216 -13.83 1.25 28.92
N ARG A 217 -14.22 0.49 29.96
CA ARG A 217 -15.59 0.56 30.56
C ARG A 217 -15.90 1.89 31.24
N ASN A 218 -14.89 2.65 31.67
CA ASN A 218 -15.05 3.85 32.49
C ASN A 218 -14.86 5.15 31.69
N ARG A 219 -14.64 5.09 30.38
CA ARG A 219 -14.39 6.24 29.53
C ARG A 219 -14.99 6.05 28.14
N LYS A 220 -14.96 7.11 27.33
CA LYS A 220 -15.34 7.01 25.90
C LYS A 220 -14.39 6.09 25.14
N ILE A 221 -14.94 5.32 24.23
CA ILE A 221 -14.18 4.46 23.32
C ILE A 221 -13.51 5.32 22.25
N ASN A 222 -12.20 5.23 22.15
CA ASN A 222 -11.40 5.99 21.19
C ASN A 222 -11.33 5.26 19.84
N LEU A 223 -12.09 5.72 18.88
CA LEU A 223 -12.01 5.27 17.49
C LEU A 223 -10.93 6.04 16.75
N LEU A 224 -10.24 5.38 15.83
CA LEU A 224 -9.19 5.99 15.01
C LEU A 224 -9.43 5.71 13.53
N PHE A 225 -9.36 6.75 12.72
CA PHE A 225 -9.22 6.65 11.27
C PHE A 225 -7.86 7.22 10.87
N VAL A 226 -7.09 6.45 10.09
CA VAL A 226 -5.82 6.89 9.52
C VAL A 226 -5.84 6.64 8.02
N GLY A 227 -5.60 7.66 7.21
CA GLY A 227 -5.55 7.49 5.76
C GLY A 227 -5.64 8.77 4.95
N GLN A 228 -5.62 8.59 3.64
CA GLN A 228 -5.94 9.69 2.72
C GLN A 228 -7.41 10.07 2.89
N LEU A 229 -7.71 11.37 3.01
CA LEU A 229 -9.08 11.87 3.08
C LEU A 229 -9.66 11.96 1.66
N GLU A 230 -9.96 10.78 1.10
CA GLU A 230 -10.53 10.59 -0.22
C GLU A 230 -11.83 9.80 -0.12
N ARG A 231 -12.79 10.03 -1.05
CA ARG A 231 -14.10 9.33 -1.03
C ARG A 231 -13.95 7.81 -1.02
N PHE A 232 -13.00 7.28 -1.80
CA PHE A 232 -12.77 5.85 -1.89
C PHE A 232 -12.13 5.23 -0.62
N LYS A 233 -11.60 6.05 0.31
CA LYS A 233 -11.14 5.59 1.62
C LYS A 233 -12.28 5.54 2.66
N GLY A 234 -13.48 6.00 2.30
CA GLY A 234 -14.68 5.81 3.07
C GLY A 234 -14.82 6.71 4.31
N ILE A 235 -14.01 7.79 4.45
CA ILE A 235 -14.11 8.67 5.64
C ILE A 235 -15.48 9.34 5.76
N LEU A 236 -16.07 9.82 4.66
CA LEU A 236 -17.39 10.42 4.70
C LEU A 236 -18.47 9.38 5.05
N PHE A 237 -18.38 8.20 4.47
CA PHE A 237 -19.24 7.05 4.78
C PHE A 237 -19.18 6.67 6.27
N LEU A 238 -17.96 6.64 6.87
CA LEU A 238 -17.80 6.38 8.30
C LEU A 238 -18.47 7.46 9.17
N ILE A 239 -18.30 8.73 8.82
CA ILE A 239 -18.91 9.84 9.57
C ILE A 239 -20.42 9.74 9.54
N GLU A 240 -21.02 9.46 8.38
CA GLU A 240 -22.47 9.29 8.24
C GLU A 240 -22.98 8.11 9.06
N ALA A 241 -22.29 6.98 9.05
CA ALA A 241 -22.62 5.82 9.88
C ALA A 241 -22.53 6.15 11.38
N LEU A 242 -21.45 6.79 11.83
CA LEU A 242 -21.26 7.16 13.25
C LEU A 242 -22.31 8.14 13.77
N LYS A 243 -22.81 9.05 12.93
CA LYS A 243 -23.91 9.94 13.31
C LYS A 243 -25.23 9.20 13.58
N LYS A 244 -25.42 8.01 13.02
CA LYS A 244 -26.62 7.16 13.19
C LYS A 244 -26.49 6.15 14.31
N VAL A 245 -25.27 5.93 14.84
CA VAL A 245 -25.04 5.08 16.01
C VAL A 245 -25.74 5.64 17.23
N LYS A 246 -26.48 4.80 17.95
CA LYS A 246 -27.28 5.21 19.12
C LYS A 246 -26.42 5.54 20.35
N SER A 247 -25.37 4.74 20.55
CA SER A 247 -24.42 4.98 21.65
C SER A 247 -23.72 6.33 21.48
N GLN A 248 -23.57 7.07 22.57
CA GLN A 248 -22.82 8.34 22.60
C GLN A 248 -21.46 8.20 23.26
N ASN A 249 -21.09 6.98 23.68
CA ASN A 249 -19.87 6.72 24.45
C ASN A 249 -18.66 6.45 23.56
N TRP A 250 -18.43 7.31 22.54
CA TRP A 250 -17.29 7.21 21.65
C TRP A 250 -16.75 8.58 21.24
N GLN A 251 -15.53 8.60 20.75
CA GLN A 251 -14.94 9.71 20.00
C GLN A 251 -14.10 9.19 18.84
N LEU A 252 -14.07 9.90 17.72
CA LEU A 252 -13.27 9.54 16.54
C LEU A 252 -12.14 10.55 16.33
N THR A 253 -10.90 10.06 16.34
CA THR A 253 -9.74 10.83 15.87
C THR A 253 -9.51 10.51 14.39
N ILE A 254 -9.43 11.56 13.56
CA ILE A 254 -9.20 11.46 12.11
C ILE A 254 -7.83 12.01 11.77
N VAL A 255 -6.93 11.13 11.29
CA VAL A 255 -5.57 11.47 10.91
C VAL A 255 -5.41 11.32 9.40
N GLY A 256 -5.11 12.41 8.70
CA GLY A 256 -4.88 12.37 7.26
C GLY A 256 -5.09 13.71 6.58
N GLN A 257 -4.92 13.70 5.26
CA GLN A 257 -5.23 14.81 4.36
C GLN A 257 -5.71 14.27 3.01
N GLY A 258 -6.44 15.05 2.25
CA GLY A 258 -6.93 14.65 0.92
C GLY A 258 -8.00 15.56 0.38
N GLY A 259 -8.55 15.19 -0.76
CA GLY A 259 -9.47 16.02 -1.52
C GLY A 259 -10.81 16.31 -0.83
N VAL A 260 -11.24 15.46 0.13
CA VAL A 260 -12.50 15.67 0.86
C VAL A 260 -12.30 16.27 2.26
N ALA A 261 -11.10 16.78 2.59
CA ALA A 261 -10.83 17.29 3.94
C ALA A 261 -11.75 18.44 4.35
N GLU A 262 -12.04 19.38 3.46
CA GLU A 262 -12.92 20.52 3.77
C GLU A 262 -14.41 20.12 3.85
N GLU A 263 -14.84 19.16 3.02
CA GLU A 263 -16.17 18.57 3.10
C GLU A 263 -16.34 17.82 4.43
N MET A 264 -15.35 17.01 4.80
CA MET A 264 -15.31 16.31 6.08
C MET A 264 -15.42 17.27 7.27
N LYS A 265 -14.60 18.34 7.29
CA LYS A 265 -14.62 19.33 8.39
C LYS A 265 -16.02 19.95 8.55
N ARG A 266 -16.66 20.33 7.45
CA ARG A 266 -18.04 20.88 7.49
C ARG A 266 -19.07 19.90 8.05
N LEU A 267 -18.90 18.60 7.75
CA LEU A 267 -19.80 17.57 8.28
C LEU A 267 -19.67 17.36 9.79
N VAL A 268 -18.51 17.65 10.38
CA VAL A 268 -18.23 17.36 11.80
C VAL A 268 -18.06 18.60 12.69
N GLN A 269 -18.16 19.82 12.15
CA GLN A 269 -17.83 21.06 12.85
C GLN A 269 -18.59 21.27 14.17
N ASP A 270 -19.85 20.81 14.23
CA ASP A 270 -20.75 21.01 15.39
C ASP A 270 -20.83 19.76 16.30
N ASP A 271 -19.99 18.74 16.07
CA ASP A 271 -19.99 17.49 16.82
C ASP A 271 -18.62 17.25 17.47
N ASN A 272 -18.53 17.50 18.77
CA ASN A 272 -17.31 17.39 19.57
C ASN A 272 -16.78 15.95 19.72
N ARG A 273 -17.49 14.94 19.26
CA ARG A 273 -17.03 13.56 19.21
C ARG A 273 -16.00 13.32 18.09
N PHE A 274 -15.91 14.23 17.12
CA PHE A 274 -14.96 14.12 16.02
C PHE A 274 -13.77 15.08 16.20
N ARG A 275 -12.57 14.53 16.09
CA ARG A 275 -11.32 15.30 16.18
C ARG A 275 -10.51 15.13 14.89
N ALA A 276 -10.49 16.12 14.01
CA ALA A 276 -9.64 16.14 12.82
C ALA A 276 -8.25 16.70 13.14
N VAL A 277 -7.20 15.91 12.95
CA VAL A 277 -5.82 16.25 13.29
C VAL A 277 -5.03 16.76 12.09
N GLY A 278 -5.46 16.36 10.87
CA GLY A 278 -4.70 16.62 9.66
C GLY A 278 -3.57 15.60 9.44
N ARG A 279 -2.59 15.93 8.60
CA ARG A 279 -1.46 15.04 8.30
C ARG A 279 -0.47 15.00 9.47
N VAL A 280 -0.15 13.80 9.90
CA VAL A 280 0.84 13.51 10.93
C VAL A 280 2.08 12.86 10.30
N LYS A 281 3.26 13.14 10.82
CA LYS A 281 4.50 12.47 10.42
C LYS A 281 4.48 11.01 10.87
N GLN A 282 5.12 10.13 10.09
CA GLN A 282 5.12 8.68 10.33
C GLN A 282 5.66 8.28 11.72
N ASP A 283 6.67 9.02 12.22
CA ASP A 283 7.26 8.78 13.56
C ASP A 283 6.31 9.10 14.70
N LYS A 284 5.33 10.00 14.49
CA LYS A 284 4.31 10.40 15.47
C LYS A 284 3.00 9.60 15.36
N LEU A 285 2.84 8.81 14.31
CA LEU A 285 1.59 8.08 14.07
C LEU A 285 1.35 7.00 15.12
N ALA A 286 2.42 6.39 15.63
CA ALA A 286 2.35 5.38 16.69
C ALA A 286 1.64 5.90 17.96
N ASP A 287 1.73 7.21 18.27
CA ASP A 287 1.07 7.81 19.44
C ASP A 287 -0.46 7.79 19.30
N TYR A 288 -0.96 7.95 18.07
CA TYR A 288 -2.40 7.89 17.79
C TYR A 288 -2.94 6.48 17.89
N TYR A 289 -2.22 5.48 17.37
CA TYR A 289 -2.60 4.08 17.57
C TYR A 289 -2.61 3.69 19.06
N ARG A 290 -1.61 4.11 19.83
CA ARG A 290 -1.56 3.81 21.29
C ARG A 290 -2.74 4.38 22.07
N GLN A 291 -3.32 5.50 21.63
CA GLN A 291 -4.47 6.13 22.26
C GLN A 291 -5.82 5.56 21.76
N ALA A 292 -5.80 4.74 20.73
CA ALA A 292 -7.00 4.17 20.14
C ALA A 292 -7.40 2.84 20.82
N ASP A 293 -8.71 2.60 20.86
CA ASP A 293 -9.29 1.33 21.24
C ASP A 293 -9.63 0.46 20.04
N LEU A 294 -10.04 1.11 18.95
CA LEU A 294 -10.39 0.48 17.68
C LEU A 294 -9.92 1.36 16.51
N THR A 295 -9.33 0.76 15.50
CA THR A 295 -9.07 1.43 14.22
C THR A 295 -10.15 1.06 13.22
N ILE A 296 -10.70 2.05 12.50
CA ILE A 296 -11.75 1.82 11.51
C ILE A 296 -11.16 2.04 10.10
N VAL A 297 -11.32 1.05 9.22
CA VAL A 297 -10.83 1.07 7.83
C VAL A 297 -12.01 0.85 6.87
N PRO A 298 -12.81 1.90 6.62
CA PRO A 298 -14.07 1.80 5.89
C PRO A 298 -13.89 1.93 4.37
N SER A 299 -12.81 1.35 3.82
CA SER A 299 -12.43 1.51 2.42
C SER A 299 -13.53 1.07 1.46
N LEU A 300 -13.80 1.92 0.47
CA LEU A 300 -14.67 1.66 -0.68
C LEU A 300 -13.83 1.35 -1.94
N CYS A 301 -12.57 1.03 -1.78
CA CYS A 301 -11.69 0.56 -2.84
C CYS A 301 -11.01 -0.74 -2.42
N TYR A 302 -10.66 -1.55 -3.41
CA TYR A 302 -9.96 -2.79 -3.16
C TYR A 302 -8.57 -2.53 -2.60
N GLU A 303 -8.38 -2.91 -1.35
CA GLU A 303 -7.11 -2.84 -0.66
C GLU A 303 -6.34 -4.14 -0.84
N ASN A 304 -5.03 -4.04 -1.02
CA ASN A 304 -4.21 -5.23 -1.13
C ASN A 304 -3.66 -5.70 0.23
N SER A 305 -2.92 -4.82 0.89
CA SER A 305 -2.36 -5.01 2.24
C SER A 305 -2.25 -3.62 2.87
N PRO A 306 -3.35 -3.10 3.44
CA PRO A 306 -3.40 -1.73 3.93
C PRO A 306 -2.56 -1.57 5.18
N LYS A 307 -1.49 -0.79 5.08
CA LYS A 307 -0.51 -0.53 6.14
C LYS A 307 -1.13 -0.10 7.47
N VAL A 308 -2.25 0.62 7.41
CA VAL A 308 -2.97 1.10 8.59
C VAL A 308 -3.52 -0.06 9.43
N ILE A 309 -3.88 -1.19 8.81
CA ILE A 309 -4.30 -2.40 9.53
C ILE A 309 -3.09 -3.00 10.25
N ASP A 310 -1.99 -3.18 9.53
CA ASP A 310 -0.76 -3.73 10.08
C ASP A 310 -0.24 -2.88 11.26
N GLU A 311 -0.20 -1.57 11.09
CA GLU A 311 0.25 -0.60 12.13
C GLU A 311 -0.66 -0.65 13.36
N SER A 312 -1.98 -0.76 13.17
CA SER A 312 -2.95 -0.92 14.24
C SER A 312 -2.70 -2.20 15.04
N LEU A 313 -2.59 -3.33 14.34
CA LEU A 313 -2.38 -4.64 14.97
C LEU A 313 -1.03 -4.73 15.69
N VAL A 314 0.02 -4.11 15.16
CA VAL A 314 1.34 -3.97 15.84
C VAL A 314 1.20 -3.18 17.13
N ALA A 315 0.33 -2.18 17.17
CA ALA A 315 0.05 -1.39 18.39
C ALA A 315 -0.93 -2.08 19.36
N ASN A 316 -1.32 -3.33 19.11
CA ASN A 316 -2.36 -4.06 19.83
C ASN A 316 -3.74 -3.38 19.78
N VAL A 317 -4.08 -2.73 18.69
CA VAL A 317 -5.37 -2.10 18.49
C VAL A 317 -6.17 -2.91 17.46
N PRO A 318 -7.31 -3.50 17.85
CA PRO A 318 -8.16 -4.26 16.94
C PRO A 318 -8.73 -3.38 15.83
N VAL A 319 -9.08 -4.01 14.71
CA VAL A 319 -9.50 -3.30 13.49
C VAL A 319 -10.92 -3.68 13.10
N ILE A 320 -11.77 -2.68 12.83
CA ILE A 320 -13.03 -2.85 12.09
C ILE A 320 -12.77 -2.41 10.66
N ALA A 321 -12.93 -3.31 9.67
CA ALA A 321 -12.60 -3.02 8.29
C ALA A 321 -13.66 -3.48 7.30
N ALA A 322 -13.78 -2.80 6.16
CA ALA A 322 -14.56 -3.31 5.04
C ALA A 322 -13.91 -4.59 4.49
N ASP A 323 -14.68 -5.66 4.29
CA ASP A 323 -14.21 -6.92 3.70
C ASP A 323 -14.01 -6.76 2.20
N ILE A 324 -12.90 -6.16 1.82
CA ILE A 324 -12.59 -5.82 0.42
C ILE A 324 -11.12 -6.07 0.08
N GLY A 325 -10.89 -6.80 -1.01
CA GLY A 325 -9.52 -7.10 -1.45
C GLY A 325 -8.81 -8.12 -0.56
N GLY A 326 -7.62 -7.78 -0.07
CA GLY A 326 -6.82 -8.61 0.83
C GLY A 326 -7.07 -8.36 2.32
N VAL A 327 -8.07 -7.55 2.68
CA VAL A 327 -8.34 -7.16 4.08
C VAL A 327 -8.63 -8.39 4.95
N SER A 328 -9.51 -9.28 4.50
CA SER A 328 -9.87 -10.50 5.24
C SER A 328 -8.74 -11.55 5.34
N GLU A 329 -7.61 -11.32 4.64
CA GLU A 329 -6.40 -12.12 4.87
C GLU A 329 -5.69 -11.70 6.17
N ILE A 330 -5.84 -10.44 6.60
CA ILE A 330 -5.18 -9.84 7.77
C ILE A 330 -6.15 -9.74 8.96
N VAL A 331 -7.33 -9.16 8.75
CA VAL A 331 -8.36 -9.02 9.79
C VAL A 331 -9.18 -10.30 9.86
N LYS A 332 -9.28 -10.87 11.06
CA LYS A 332 -10.05 -12.07 11.34
C LYS A 332 -11.10 -11.76 12.39
N ASP A 333 -12.36 -12.03 12.04
CA ASP A 333 -13.48 -11.81 12.93
C ASP A 333 -13.31 -12.58 14.25
N ASP A 334 -13.70 -11.98 15.35
CA ASP A 334 -13.57 -12.49 16.72
C ASP A 334 -12.14 -12.85 17.16
N TYR A 335 -11.11 -12.45 16.37
CA TYR A 335 -9.73 -12.77 16.71
C TYR A 335 -8.85 -11.51 16.92
N ASN A 336 -8.72 -10.65 15.89
CA ASN A 336 -7.93 -9.42 15.93
C ASN A 336 -8.71 -8.19 15.43
N GLY A 337 -9.97 -8.38 15.12
CA GLY A 337 -10.84 -7.34 14.59
C GLY A 337 -12.17 -7.89 14.13
N PHE A 338 -12.84 -7.13 13.28
CA PHE A 338 -14.10 -7.51 12.67
C PHE A 338 -14.23 -6.94 11.26
N THR A 339 -14.86 -7.68 10.36
CA THR A 339 -15.11 -7.20 9.00
C THR A 339 -16.58 -6.87 8.79
N PHE A 340 -16.86 -5.96 7.87
CA PHE A 340 -18.21 -5.61 7.44
C PHE A 340 -18.30 -5.53 5.92
N ALA A 341 -19.51 -5.73 5.37
CA ALA A 341 -19.73 -5.68 3.93
C ALA A 341 -19.43 -4.28 3.36
N PRO A 342 -18.56 -4.15 2.33
CA PRO A 342 -18.15 -2.84 1.79
C PRO A 342 -19.36 -2.04 1.30
N GLY A 343 -19.41 -0.74 1.66
CA GLY A 343 -20.51 0.17 1.30
C GLY A 343 -21.84 -0.11 2.00
N ASN A 344 -21.91 -1.10 2.87
CA ASN A 344 -23.13 -1.40 3.64
C ASN A 344 -23.13 -0.63 4.97
N GLU A 345 -23.78 0.53 4.97
CA GLU A 345 -23.85 1.40 6.14
C GLU A 345 -24.52 0.72 7.34
N LYS A 346 -25.60 -0.03 7.09
CA LYS A 346 -26.34 -0.74 8.15
C LYS A 346 -25.45 -1.75 8.86
N ASN A 347 -24.71 -2.54 8.09
CA ASN A 347 -23.79 -3.52 8.65
C ASN A 347 -22.63 -2.87 9.42
N LEU A 348 -22.07 -1.74 8.93
CA LEU A 348 -21.07 -0.98 9.68
C LEU A 348 -21.65 -0.46 11.01
N ILE A 349 -22.86 0.09 11.02
CA ILE A 349 -23.52 0.55 12.25
C ILE A 349 -23.71 -0.60 13.23
N GLU A 350 -24.19 -1.76 12.78
CA GLU A 350 -24.38 -2.95 13.62
C GLU A 350 -23.07 -3.40 14.30
N VAL A 351 -21.98 -3.44 13.54
CA VAL A 351 -20.65 -3.80 14.08
C VAL A 351 -20.15 -2.75 15.07
N LEU A 352 -20.30 -1.45 14.76
CA LEU A 352 -19.94 -0.37 15.68
C LEU A 352 -20.73 -0.44 16.97
N GLU A 353 -22.05 -0.55 16.89
CA GLU A 353 -22.92 -0.67 18.08
C GLU A 353 -22.58 -1.89 18.93
N TYR A 354 -22.24 -3.02 18.30
CA TYR A 354 -21.80 -4.20 19.04
C TYR A 354 -20.58 -3.89 19.94
N PHE A 355 -19.52 -3.30 19.40
CA PHE A 355 -18.33 -2.99 20.19
C PHE A 355 -18.51 -1.84 21.17
N LEU A 356 -19.34 -0.87 20.85
CA LEU A 356 -19.66 0.25 21.75
C LEU A 356 -20.50 -0.19 22.97
N ASN A 357 -21.30 -1.23 22.81
CA ASN A 357 -22.10 -1.81 23.89
C ASN A 357 -21.38 -2.94 24.63
N HIS A 358 -20.32 -3.52 24.03
CA HIS A 358 -19.53 -4.63 24.59
C HIS A 358 -18.03 -4.30 24.59
N PRO A 359 -17.59 -3.28 25.37
CA PRO A 359 -16.19 -2.85 25.36
C PRO A 359 -15.21 -3.93 25.85
N GLU A 360 -15.66 -4.92 26.63
CA GLU A 360 -14.86 -6.08 27.01
C GLU A 360 -14.37 -6.90 25.81
N LYS A 361 -15.11 -6.93 24.72
CA LYS A 361 -14.72 -7.61 23.48
C LYS A 361 -13.50 -6.96 22.85
N ILE A 362 -13.37 -5.65 22.95
CA ILE A 362 -12.17 -4.94 22.50
C ILE A 362 -10.92 -5.46 23.24
N GLU A 363 -10.99 -5.62 24.57
CA GLU A 363 -9.88 -6.11 25.36
C GLU A 363 -9.55 -7.59 25.06
N GLU A 364 -10.54 -8.40 24.71
CA GLU A 364 -10.32 -9.77 24.24
C GLU A 364 -9.53 -9.80 22.93
N LEU A 365 -9.92 -8.98 21.95
CA LEU A 365 -9.27 -8.91 20.63
C LEU A 365 -7.84 -8.36 20.71
N LYS A 366 -7.56 -7.39 21.58
CA LYS A 366 -6.22 -6.80 21.76
C LYS A 366 -5.13 -7.85 22.00
N LYS A 367 -5.46 -8.93 22.70
CA LYS A 367 -4.51 -10.01 23.02
C LYS A 367 -3.93 -10.70 21.78
N ASN A 368 -4.70 -10.72 20.69
CA ASN A 368 -4.35 -11.43 19.46
C ASN A 368 -3.76 -10.52 18.38
N CYS A 369 -3.88 -9.20 18.51
CA CYS A 369 -3.51 -8.25 17.46
C CYS A 369 -2.04 -8.43 17.03
N PHE A 370 -1.09 -8.25 17.94
CA PHE A 370 0.33 -8.40 17.63
C PHE A 370 0.69 -9.82 17.18
N VAL A 371 0.09 -10.84 17.81
CA VAL A 371 0.35 -12.24 17.47
C VAL A 371 0.00 -12.55 16.03
N SER A 372 -1.10 -11.95 15.50
CA SER A 372 -1.57 -12.16 14.14
C SER A 372 -0.59 -11.65 13.07
N VAL A 373 0.21 -10.64 13.37
CA VAL A 373 1.14 -10.00 12.41
C VAL A 373 2.63 -10.23 12.72
N ARG A 374 2.97 -10.89 13.82
CA ARG A 374 4.37 -11.12 14.23
C ARG A 374 5.24 -11.80 13.16
N ASN A 375 4.63 -12.63 12.33
CA ASN A 375 5.30 -13.32 11.24
C ASN A 375 5.61 -12.42 10.03
N PHE A 376 5.04 -11.21 9.98
CA PHE A 376 5.31 -10.21 8.95
C PHE A 376 6.55 -9.38 9.25
N SER A 377 7.37 -9.79 10.22
CA SER A 377 8.60 -9.11 10.59
C SER A 377 9.56 -8.95 9.41
N VAL A 378 10.31 -7.86 9.41
CA VAL A 378 11.38 -7.59 8.43
C VAL A 378 12.35 -8.77 8.34
N SER A 379 12.73 -9.37 9.47
CA SER A 379 13.63 -10.52 9.50
C SER A 379 13.06 -11.75 8.78
N ASN A 380 11.76 -12.05 8.99
CA ASN A 380 11.13 -13.18 8.31
C ASN A 380 10.97 -12.93 6.80
N TYR A 381 10.62 -11.70 6.42
CA TYR A 381 10.54 -11.30 5.01
C TYR A 381 11.90 -11.47 4.34
N LEU A 382 12.96 -10.94 4.95
CA LEU A 382 14.32 -11.01 4.40
C LEU A 382 14.83 -12.45 4.29
N LYS A 383 14.59 -13.30 5.29
CA LYS A 383 14.94 -14.73 5.22
C LYS A 383 14.27 -15.43 4.03
N GLN A 384 13.01 -15.12 3.75
CA GLN A 384 12.30 -15.67 2.59
C GLN A 384 12.87 -15.11 1.28
N LEU A 385 13.14 -13.80 1.24
CA LEU A 385 13.70 -13.13 0.06
C LEU A 385 15.08 -13.68 -0.30
N ILE A 386 15.98 -13.80 0.68
CA ILE A 386 17.35 -14.34 0.46
C ILE A 386 17.33 -15.78 -0.07
N LYS A 387 16.37 -16.61 0.36
CA LYS A 387 16.21 -17.97 -0.18
C LYS A 387 15.82 -18.00 -1.66
N LEU A 388 15.34 -16.90 -2.20
CA LEU A 388 14.98 -16.76 -3.61
C LEU A 388 16.16 -16.23 -4.45
N LEU A 389 17.01 -15.41 -3.83
CA LEU A 389 18.19 -14.83 -4.45
C LEU A 389 19.27 -15.90 -4.71
#